data_e770bb64ae5c3e4fa28d0b3352c3356a
#
_entry.id   e770bb64ae5c3e4fa28d0b3352c3356a
#
_cell.length_a   1.000
_cell.length_b   1.000
_cell.length_c   1.000
_cell.angle_alpha   90.00
_cell.angle_beta   90.00
_cell.angle_gamma   90.00
#
_symmetry.space_group_name_H-M   'P 1'
#
loop_
_entity.id
_entity.type
_entity.pdbx_description
1 polymer ?
#
loop_
_entity_poly.entity_id
_entity_poly.type
_entity_poly.pdbx_seq_one_letter_code
_entity_poly.pdbx_strand_id
1 'polypeptide(L)'
;MVFKFTNDISLDEAKKRGRSLKKEVSFDNKVVFINGFGASGKTMLSPIISSMDRVESPVFPYEIQWISSFLYQSKVDEESYSKFINQYCDNTIYNLTMGRNSNFRFTDISSIFQSPKRFEFLKRIFKQGDNASVDEIKTKKPIINFTTSALLLFL
;
A
#
# COMPACT_ATOMS: atom_id res chain seq x y z
N MET A 1 -0.64 -17.01 -23.34
CA MET A 1 -0.49 -18.08 -22.33
C MET A 1 -1.72 -18.02 -21.46
N VAL A 2 -2.62 -18.99 -21.56
CA VAL A 2 -3.87 -19.01 -20.78
C VAL A 2 -3.60 -19.89 -19.56
N PHE A 3 -3.57 -19.29 -18.36
CA PHE A 3 -3.51 -20.05 -17.12
C PHE A 3 -4.88 -20.69 -16.88
N LYS A 4 -4.99 -22.00 -17.08
CA LYS A 4 -6.13 -22.77 -16.58
C LYS A 4 -5.92 -22.99 -15.09
N PHE A 5 -6.65 -22.24 -14.27
CA PHE A 5 -6.80 -22.62 -12.86
C PHE A 5 -7.77 -23.79 -12.81
N THR A 6 -7.26 -25.00 -12.66
CA THR A 6 -8.08 -26.17 -12.36
C THR A 6 -8.45 -26.10 -10.88
N ASN A 7 -9.63 -25.62 -10.59
CA ASN A 7 -10.14 -25.50 -9.23
C ASN A 7 -11.09 -26.65 -8.92
N ASP A 8 -10.54 -27.80 -8.52
CA ASP A 8 -11.30 -28.84 -7.82
C ASP A 8 -11.01 -28.83 -6.31
N ILE A 9 -10.64 -27.68 -5.76
CA ILE A 9 -10.42 -27.52 -4.32
C ILE A 9 -11.76 -27.16 -3.68
N SER A 10 -12.22 -27.95 -2.70
CA SER A 10 -13.43 -27.62 -1.94
C SER A 10 -13.26 -26.25 -1.24
N LEU A 11 -14.38 -25.51 -1.05
CA LEU A 11 -14.37 -24.21 -0.40
C LEU A 11 -13.72 -24.27 1.00
N ASP A 12 -13.93 -25.37 1.72
CA ASP A 12 -13.37 -25.60 3.06
C ASP A 12 -11.87 -25.85 3.01
N GLU A 13 -11.39 -26.53 2.00
CA GLU A 13 -9.95 -26.73 1.78
C GLU A 13 -9.27 -25.43 1.36
N ALA A 14 -9.90 -24.62 0.52
CA ALA A 14 -9.42 -23.30 0.15
C ALA A 14 -9.36 -22.36 1.37
N LYS A 15 -10.38 -22.39 2.23
CA LYS A 15 -10.39 -21.64 3.50
C LYS A 15 -9.28 -22.11 4.45
N LYS A 16 -9.05 -23.42 4.56
CA LYS A 16 -7.99 -24.00 5.38
C LYS A 16 -6.60 -23.60 4.89
N ARG A 17 -6.38 -23.63 3.56
CA ARG A 17 -5.13 -23.17 2.93
C ARG A 17 -4.94 -21.65 3.10
N GLY A 18 -6.00 -20.87 2.91
CA GLY A 18 -5.97 -19.42 3.15
C GLY A 18 -5.60 -19.06 4.59
N ARG A 19 -6.05 -19.84 5.58
CA ARG A 19 -5.63 -19.66 6.98
C ARG A 19 -4.16 -19.99 7.22
N SER A 20 -3.60 -20.97 6.49
CA SER A 20 -2.18 -21.34 6.60
C SER A 20 -1.23 -20.32 5.95
N LEU A 21 -1.74 -19.47 5.06
CA LEU A 21 -0.99 -18.37 4.46
C LEU A 21 -0.97 -17.10 5.33
N LYS A 22 -1.42 -17.18 6.59
CA LYS A 22 -1.38 -16.06 7.51
C LYS A 22 0.07 -15.62 7.73
N LYS A 23 0.38 -14.40 7.31
CA LYS A 23 1.69 -13.79 7.57
C LYS A 23 1.89 -13.68 9.08
N GLU A 24 3.01 -14.18 9.58
CA GLU A 24 3.32 -14.16 11.02
C GLU A 24 3.54 -12.75 11.57
N VAL A 25 3.91 -11.81 10.71
CA VAL A 25 4.21 -10.43 11.10
C VAL A 25 3.32 -9.49 10.29
N SER A 26 2.35 -8.89 10.96
CA SER A 26 1.65 -7.71 10.47
C SER A 26 2.25 -6.47 11.11
N PHE A 27 2.44 -5.41 10.31
CA PHE A 27 2.90 -4.13 10.82
C PHE A 27 1.68 -3.33 11.30
N ASP A 28 1.74 -2.83 12.52
CA ASP A 28 0.72 -1.90 13.06
C ASP A 28 1.01 -0.48 12.57
N ASN A 29 0.80 -0.26 11.26
CA ASN A 29 1.06 1.02 10.63
C ASN A 29 -0.22 1.84 10.50
N LYS A 30 -0.09 3.14 10.73
CA LYS A 30 -1.14 4.10 10.44
C LYS A 30 -1.18 4.41 8.94
N VAL A 31 -2.38 4.68 8.46
CA VAL A 31 -2.63 5.04 7.06
C VAL A 31 -3.38 6.37 7.02
N VAL A 32 -2.95 7.27 6.18
CA VAL A 32 -3.67 8.48 5.81
C VAL A 32 -4.24 8.28 4.41
N PHE A 33 -5.55 8.42 4.28
CA PHE A 33 -6.22 8.44 2.99
C PHE A 33 -6.56 9.87 2.59
N ILE A 34 -6.04 10.31 1.44
CA ILE A 34 -6.42 11.54 0.77
C ILE A 34 -7.35 11.14 -0.36
N ASN A 35 -8.64 11.28 -0.13
CA ASN A 35 -9.67 10.89 -1.09
C ASN A 35 -10.44 12.10 -1.60
N GLY A 36 -10.95 12.03 -2.84
CA GLY A 36 -11.72 13.09 -3.44
C GLY A 36 -11.91 12.89 -4.93
N PHE A 37 -12.87 13.60 -5.51
CA PHE A 37 -13.12 13.59 -6.95
C PHE A 37 -11.94 14.15 -7.75
N GLY A 38 -11.96 13.93 -9.06
CA GLY A 38 -11.04 14.59 -9.99
C GLY A 38 -11.07 16.10 -9.78
N ALA A 39 -9.92 16.76 -9.93
CA ALA A 39 -9.75 18.21 -9.78
C ALA A 39 -10.06 18.81 -8.39
N SER A 40 -10.21 17.99 -7.34
CA SER A 40 -10.47 18.46 -5.96
C SER A 40 -9.24 19.01 -5.21
N GLY A 41 -8.09 19.10 -5.86
CA GLY A 41 -6.85 19.59 -5.23
C GLY A 41 -6.10 18.56 -4.38
N LYS A 42 -6.58 17.30 -4.27
CA LYS A 42 -5.93 16.27 -3.45
C LYS A 42 -4.46 16.00 -3.83
N THR A 43 -4.14 16.15 -5.10
CA THR A 43 -2.78 15.95 -5.62
C THR A 43 -1.82 17.02 -5.09
N MET A 44 -2.31 18.22 -4.81
CA MET A 44 -1.52 19.28 -4.17
C MET A 44 -1.36 19.05 -2.66
N LEU A 45 -2.38 18.49 -2.02
CA LEU A 45 -2.37 18.20 -0.58
C LEU A 45 -1.43 17.07 -0.22
N SER A 46 -1.32 16.07 -1.08
CA SER A 46 -0.55 14.85 -0.83
C SER A 46 0.95 15.10 -0.54
N PRO A 47 1.69 15.94 -1.28
CA PRO A 47 3.07 16.30 -0.94
C PRO A 47 3.20 17.04 0.39
N ILE A 48 2.22 17.91 0.73
CA ILE A 48 2.21 18.63 1.98
C ILE A 48 2.11 17.65 3.15
N ILE A 49 1.19 16.69 3.07
CA ILE A 49 1.05 15.64 4.09
C ILE A 49 2.30 14.77 4.15
N SER A 50 2.92 14.43 3.02
CA SER A 50 4.18 13.67 2.98
C SER A 50 5.37 14.42 3.59
N SER A 51 5.30 15.74 3.73
CA SER A 51 6.34 16.52 4.42
C SER A 51 6.31 16.36 5.94
N MET A 52 5.20 15.89 6.50
CA MET A 52 5.04 15.68 7.94
C MET A 52 5.94 14.53 8.43
N ASP A 53 6.25 14.56 9.73
CA ASP A 53 7.08 13.53 10.34
C ASP A 53 6.50 12.14 10.14
N ARG A 54 7.36 11.18 9.83
CA ARG A 54 7.06 9.75 9.60
C ARG A 54 6.09 9.45 8.45
N VAL A 55 5.54 10.45 7.75
CA VAL A 55 4.65 10.22 6.61
C VAL A 55 5.48 9.92 5.37
N GLU A 56 5.15 8.83 4.69
CA GLU A 56 5.82 8.38 3.48
C GLU A 56 5.38 9.15 2.23
N SER A 57 6.12 8.94 1.14
CA SER A 57 5.76 9.50 -0.17
C SER A 57 4.37 9.03 -0.60
N PRO A 58 3.66 9.85 -1.42
CA PRO A 58 2.33 9.49 -1.91
C PRO A 58 2.35 8.18 -2.70
N VAL A 59 1.39 7.32 -2.42
CA VAL A 59 1.12 6.10 -3.19
C VAL A 59 -0.30 6.18 -3.74
N PHE A 60 -0.48 5.76 -4.98
CA PHE A 60 -1.78 5.69 -5.64
C PHE A 60 -2.26 4.23 -5.65
N PRO A 61 -3.10 3.81 -4.68
CA PRO A 61 -3.45 2.41 -4.47
C PRO A 61 -4.62 1.98 -5.37
N TYR A 62 -4.37 1.78 -6.66
CA TYR A 62 -5.40 1.31 -7.60
C TYR A 62 -5.96 -0.05 -7.21
N GLU A 63 -5.14 -0.91 -6.61
CA GLU A 63 -5.53 -2.24 -6.14
C GLU A 63 -6.59 -2.16 -5.04
N ILE A 64 -6.50 -1.17 -4.15
CA ILE A 64 -7.54 -0.93 -3.14
C ILE A 64 -8.85 -0.53 -3.80
N GLN A 65 -8.81 0.29 -4.85
CA GLN A 65 -10.02 0.69 -5.58
C GLN A 65 -10.68 -0.52 -6.26
N TRP A 66 -9.88 -1.39 -6.87
CA TRP A 66 -10.40 -2.60 -7.52
C TRP A 66 -11.03 -3.57 -6.52
N ILE A 67 -10.34 -3.88 -5.41
CA ILE A 67 -10.89 -4.81 -4.42
C ILE A 67 -12.13 -4.24 -3.73
N SER A 68 -12.20 -2.91 -3.53
CA SER A 68 -13.38 -2.24 -2.99
C SER A 68 -14.57 -2.36 -3.94
N SER A 69 -14.34 -2.27 -5.26
CA SER A 69 -15.42 -2.49 -6.23
C SER A 69 -15.92 -3.93 -6.23
N PHE A 70 -15.05 -4.92 -6.00
CA PHE A 70 -15.46 -6.32 -5.86
C PHE A 70 -16.23 -6.57 -4.56
N LEU A 71 -15.86 -5.91 -3.47
CA LEU A 71 -16.64 -5.95 -2.24
C LEU A 71 -18.04 -5.37 -2.46
N TYR A 72 -18.14 -4.20 -3.07
CA TYR A 72 -19.42 -3.56 -3.40
C TYR A 72 -20.32 -4.45 -4.27
N GLN A 73 -19.74 -5.18 -5.22
CA GLN A 73 -20.44 -6.13 -6.08
C GLN A 73 -20.72 -7.48 -5.41
N SER A 74 -20.41 -7.64 -4.12
CA SER A 74 -20.54 -8.90 -3.37
C SER A 74 -19.75 -10.07 -4.00
N LYS A 75 -18.66 -9.78 -4.70
CA LYS A 75 -17.73 -10.76 -5.29
C LYS A 75 -16.66 -11.23 -4.32
N VAL A 76 -16.43 -10.46 -3.28
CA VAL A 76 -15.46 -10.72 -2.21
C VAL A 76 -16.16 -10.50 -0.88
N ASP A 77 -15.95 -11.36 0.09
CA ASP A 77 -16.45 -11.19 1.46
C ASP A 77 -15.58 -10.19 2.26
N GLU A 78 -16.15 -9.63 3.34
CA GLU A 78 -15.48 -8.62 4.18
C GLU A 78 -14.20 -9.15 4.84
N GLU A 79 -14.15 -10.43 5.20
CA GLU A 79 -12.96 -11.03 5.82
C GLU A 79 -11.81 -11.08 4.82
N SER A 80 -12.09 -11.53 3.60
CA SER A 80 -11.11 -11.56 2.49
C SER A 80 -10.65 -10.16 2.11
N TYR A 81 -11.58 -9.20 2.07
CA TYR A 81 -11.28 -7.81 1.82
C TYR A 81 -10.32 -7.23 2.89
N SER A 82 -10.64 -7.41 4.18
CA SER A 82 -9.80 -6.95 5.28
C SER A 82 -8.41 -7.55 5.24
N LYS A 83 -8.29 -8.85 4.96
CA LYS A 83 -7.00 -9.53 4.82
C LYS A 83 -6.20 -8.95 3.66
N PHE A 84 -6.84 -8.69 2.52
CA PHE A 84 -6.19 -8.09 1.37
C PHE A 84 -5.65 -6.70 1.71
N ILE A 85 -6.47 -5.83 2.32
CA ILE A 85 -6.06 -4.48 2.70
C ILE A 85 -4.86 -4.51 3.64
N ASN A 86 -4.89 -5.34 4.69
CA ASN A 86 -3.79 -5.47 5.63
C ASN A 86 -2.51 -5.94 4.93
N GLN A 87 -2.61 -6.97 4.09
CA GLN A 87 -1.47 -7.48 3.32
C GLN A 87 -0.92 -6.43 2.35
N TYR A 88 -1.80 -5.66 1.72
CA TYR A 88 -1.42 -4.59 0.81
C TYR A 88 -0.69 -3.47 1.54
N CYS A 89 -1.18 -3.04 2.70
CA CYS A 89 -0.53 -2.04 3.55
C CYS A 89 0.85 -2.51 4.01
N ASP A 90 0.96 -3.74 4.50
CA ASP A 90 2.22 -4.33 4.94
C ASP A 90 3.25 -4.40 3.80
N ASN A 91 2.82 -4.84 2.63
CA ASN A 91 3.67 -4.90 1.45
C ASN A 91 4.10 -3.51 0.98
N THR A 92 3.19 -2.55 1.00
CA THR A 92 3.45 -1.17 0.61
C THR A 92 4.50 -0.54 1.52
N ILE A 93 4.32 -0.61 2.84
CA ILE A 93 5.27 0.01 3.77
C ILE A 93 6.65 -0.66 3.71
N TYR A 94 6.68 -1.97 3.55
CA TYR A 94 7.92 -2.70 3.38
C TYR A 94 8.67 -2.26 2.13
N ASN A 95 7.99 -2.19 0.98
CA ASN A 95 8.59 -1.75 -0.28
C ASN A 95 9.04 -0.28 -0.26
N LEU A 96 8.28 0.60 0.39
CA LEU A 96 8.68 2.00 0.58
C LEU A 96 9.95 2.10 1.44
N THR A 97 10.01 1.36 2.54
CA THR A 97 11.17 1.35 3.44
C THR A 97 12.41 0.76 2.77
N MET A 98 12.23 -0.20 1.86
CA MET A 98 13.29 -0.77 1.03
C MET A 98 13.70 0.12 -0.16
N GLY A 99 12.97 1.20 -0.44
CA GLY A 99 13.19 2.03 -1.62
C GLY A 99 12.78 1.39 -2.94
N ARG A 100 12.04 0.26 -2.92
CA ARG A 100 11.62 -0.46 -4.15
C ARG A 100 10.57 0.28 -4.95
N ASN A 101 9.70 1.05 -4.28
CA ASN A 101 8.64 1.85 -4.91
C ASN A 101 9.04 3.31 -5.12
N SER A 102 10.33 3.60 -5.21
CA SER A 102 10.81 4.96 -5.44
C SER A 102 10.52 5.40 -6.86
N ASN A 103 9.80 6.51 -7.01
CA ASN A 103 9.54 7.12 -8.30
C ASN A 103 10.67 8.11 -8.64
N PHE A 104 11.45 7.79 -9.66
CA PHE A 104 12.55 8.64 -10.16
C PHE A 104 12.14 9.58 -11.30
N ARG A 105 10.88 9.61 -11.66
CA ARG A 105 10.37 10.44 -12.74
C ARG A 105 10.28 11.89 -12.28
N PHE A 106 11.21 12.73 -12.70
CA PHE A 106 11.43 14.08 -12.19
C PHE A 106 10.19 14.98 -12.17
N THR A 107 9.31 14.83 -13.16
CA THR A 107 8.09 15.65 -13.31
C THR A 107 6.91 15.19 -12.46
N ASP A 108 6.97 13.99 -11.89
CA ASP A 108 5.84 13.43 -11.15
C ASP A 108 5.82 13.96 -9.72
N ILE A 109 4.62 14.25 -9.22
CA ILE A 109 4.41 14.74 -7.84
C ILE A 109 4.87 13.72 -6.79
N SER A 110 4.76 12.44 -7.10
CA SER A 110 5.24 11.34 -6.25
C SER A 110 6.75 11.08 -6.39
N SER A 111 7.46 11.88 -7.20
CA SER A 111 8.89 11.70 -7.40
C SER A 111 9.67 11.97 -6.11
N ILE A 112 10.70 11.15 -5.87
CA ILE A 112 11.63 11.39 -4.75
C ILE A 112 12.32 12.75 -4.85
N PHE A 113 12.54 13.28 -6.07
CA PHE A 113 13.16 14.58 -6.29
C PHE A 113 12.28 15.75 -5.87
N GLN A 114 10.95 15.58 -5.91
CA GLN A 114 9.98 16.57 -5.46
C GLN A 114 9.74 16.51 -3.95
N SER A 115 10.21 15.47 -3.28
CA SER A 115 10.03 15.31 -1.84
C SER A 115 11.02 16.17 -1.04
N PRO A 116 10.58 16.85 0.05
CA PRO A 116 11.49 17.48 0.98
C PRO A 116 12.41 16.48 1.68
N LYS A 117 12.02 15.20 1.75
CA LYS A 117 12.78 14.09 2.34
C LYS A 117 13.64 13.33 1.31
N ARG A 118 13.93 13.91 0.15
CA ARG A 118 14.63 13.25 -0.97
C ARG A 118 15.93 12.52 -0.57
N PHE A 119 16.71 13.08 0.33
CA PHE A 119 17.95 12.47 0.78
C PHE A 119 17.73 11.20 1.62
N GLU A 120 16.63 11.13 2.39
CA GLU A 120 16.27 9.93 3.13
C GLU A 120 15.87 8.80 2.18
N PHE A 121 15.08 9.12 1.16
CA PHE A 121 14.67 8.14 0.13
C PHE A 121 15.89 7.65 -0.69
N LEU A 122 16.80 8.53 -1.05
CA LEU A 122 18.02 8.14 -1.74
C LEU A 122 18.91 7.20 -0.90
N LYS A 123 19.01 7.44 0.41
CA LYS A 123 19.75 6.53 1.32
C LYS A 123 19.14 5.13 1.37
N ARG A 124 17.82 4.98 1.20
CA ARG A 124 17.16 3.68 1.20
C ARG A 124 17.61 2.78 0.05
N ILE A 125 18.00 3.35 -1.09
CA ILE A 125 18.48 2.59 -2.26
C ILE A 125 19.77 1.82 -1.95
N PHE A 126 20.59 2.35 -1.04
CA PHE A 126 21.84 1.72 -0.62
C PHE A 126 21.72 0.85 0.63
N LYS A 127 20.50 0.64 1.11
CA LYS A 127 20.23 -0.12 2.31
C LYS A 127 20.35 -1.62 2.04
N GLN A 128 21.09 -2.31 2.91
CA GLN A 128 21.23 -3.76 2.83
C GLN A 128 20.18 -4.46 3.72
N GLY A 129 19.57 -5.49 3.16
CA GLY A 129 18.91 -6.56 3.89
C GLY A 129 17.48 -6.29 4.37
N ASP A 130 16.73 -7.36 4.40
CA ASP A 130 15.31 -7.37 4.75
C ASP A 130 15.07 -7.10 6.24
N ASN A 131 15.89 -7.66 7.12
CA ASN A 131 15.73 -7.52 8.57
C ASN A 131 15.88 -6.07 9.06
N ALA A 132 16.84 -5.33 8.51
CA ALA A 132 17.04 -3.92 8.86
C ALA A 132 15.83 -3.05 8.52
N SER A 133 15.10 -3.39 7.45
CA SER A 133 13.87 -2.68 7.06
C SER A 133 12.70 -3.03 7.96
N VAL A 134 12.58 -4.28 8.37
CA VAL A 134 11.57 -4.72 9.34
C VAL A 134 11.76 -4.02 10.69
N ASP A 135 12.99 -3.95 11.18
CA ASP A 135 13.32 -3.28 12.45
C ASP A 135 13.07 -1.77 12.37
N GLU A 136 13.38 -1.16 11.22
CA GLU A 136 13.07 0.26 11.00
C GLU A 136 11.58 0.53 11.00
N ILE A 137 10.76 -0.30 10.34
CA ILE A 137 9.31 -0.16 10.35
C ILE A 137 8.76 -0.24 11.77
N LYS A 138 9.21 -1.23 12.56
CA LYS A 138 8.78 -1.41 13.95
C LYS A 138 9.18 -0.24 14.84
N THR A 139 10.35 0.34 14.62
CA THR A 139 10.90 1.42 15.45
C THR A 139 10.32 2.77 15.07
N LYS A 140 10.37 3.12 13.79
CA LYS A 140 9.93 4.43 13.29
C LYS A 140 8.42 4.54 13.10
N LYS A 141 7.73 3.40 12.93
CA LYS A 141 6.28 3.33 12.66
C LYS A 141 5.87 4.33 11.58
N PRO A 142 6.40 4.20 10.36
CA PRO A 142 6.09 5.12 9.27
C PRO A 142 4.60 5.07 8.94
N ILE A 143 4.08 6.20 8.43
CA ILE A 143 2.67 6.38 8.10
C ILE A 143 2.51 6.33 6.59
N ILE A 144 1.67 5.43 6.10
CA ILE A 144 1.40 5.30 4.67
C ILE A 144 0.50 6.45 4.23
N ASN A 145 0.85 7.11 3.11
CA ASN A 145 0.03 8.15 2.50
C ASN A 145 -0.59 7.64 1.20
N PHE A 146 -1.86 7.28 1.25
CA PHE A 146 -2.63 6.86 0.10
C PHE A 146 -3.41 8.02 -0.49
N THR A 147 -3.23 8.27 -1.79
CA THR A 147 -4.03 9.24 -2.56
C THR A 147 -4.91 8.50 -3.55
N THR A 148 -6.22 8.63 -3.43
CA THR A 148 -7.21 7.89 -4.22
C THR A 148 -8.30 8.79 -4.77
N SER A 149 -8.93 8.38 -5.87
CA SER A 149 -9.95 9.18 -6.56
C SER A 149 -11.34 8.59 -6.49
N ALA A 150 -11.47 7.32 -6.10
CA ALA A 150 -12.71 6.58 -6.32
C ALA A 150 -13.22 5.83 -5.09
N LEU A 151 -12.52 5.91 -3.95
CA LEU A 151 -12.91 5.11 -2.77
C LEU A 151 -14.31 5.48 -2.25
N LEU A 152 -14.70 6.76 -2.38
CA LEU A 152 -16.04 7.23 -1.98
C LEU A 152 -17.20 6.70 -2.84
N LEU A 153 -16.90 6.11 -3.99
CA LEU A 153 -17.94 5.54 -4.85
C LEU A 153 -18.38 4.14 -4.37
N PHE A 154 -17.66 3.53 -3.43
CA PHE A 154 -17.85 2.16 -2.96
C PHE A 154 -18.09 2.07 -1.45
N LEU A 155 -18.22 3.20 -0.77
CA LEU A 155 -18.60 3.32 0.64
C LEU A 155 -20.03 3.82 0.77
#